data_23340c3c224182fb2ff6eab0f6974316
#
_entry.id   23340c3c224182fb2ff6eab0f6974316
#
_cell.length_a   1.000
_cell.length_b   1.000
_cell.length_c   1.000
_cell.angle_alpha   90.00
_cell.angle_beta   90.00
_cell.angle_gamma   90.00
#
_symmetry.space_group_name_H-M   'P 1'
#
loop_
_entity.id
_entity.type
_entity.pdbx_description
1 polymer ?
#
loop_
_entity_poly.entity_id
_entity_poly.type
_entity_poly.pdbx_seq_one_letter_code
_entity_poly.pdbx_strand_id
1 'polypeptide(L)'
;REGHAFDTALYPLPPWEPLKGFTLDRALVYAFMRQESAFKPNAKSVDGARGLMQLMPRTASFIGRDRGLRGHKRNQLFSPEFNVALGQKYLRHLMETDGVDRNLVKIAAAYNGGPGNLRKWMRKIKDKNDPLLFIESLPSLETRTFIRRVLGNFWIYRDRLGQPTPSLDAIAAGQWPAYTGLDANIKKAEILIKNVENR
;
A
#
# COMPACT_ATOMS: atom_id res chain seq x y z
N ARG A 1 28.57 21.38 4.68
CA ARG A 1 28.13 19.96 4.78
C ARG A 1 27.38 19.65 3.50
N GLU A 2 28.02 18.97 2.56
CA GLU A 2 27.35 18.41 1.40
C GLU A 2 26.40 17.32 1.91
N GLY A 3 25.08 17.53 1.72
CA GLY A 3 24.06 16.58 2.11
C GLY A 3 24.02 15.41 1.14
N HIS A 4 24.95 14.45 1.28
CA HIS A 4 24.82 13.20 0.56
C HIS A 4 23.65 12.41 1.14
N ALA A 5 22.54 12.35 0.40
CA ALA A 5 21.42 11.48 0.72
C ALA A 5 21.86 10.03 0.42
N PHE A 6 22.10 9.24 1.46
CA PHE A 6 22.39 7.81 1.32
C PHE A 6 21.10 6.99 1.09
N ASP A 7 20.35 7.36 0.04
CA ASP A 7 19.05 6.75 -0.27
C ASP A 7 19.15 5.23 -0.45
N THR A 8 20.27 4.74 -0.95
CA THR A 8 20.51 3.31 -1.09
C THR A 8 20.52 2.57 0.24
N ALA A 9 21.09 3.17 1.28
CA ALA A 9 21.13 2.57 2.62
C ALA A 9 19.81 2.77 3.37
N LEU A 10 19.19 3.94 3.21
CA LEU A 10 17.94 4.28 3.89
C LEU A 10 16.71 3.61 3.26
N TYR A 11 16.73 3.40 1.94
CA TYR A 11 15.65 2.81 1.16
C TYR A 11 16.16 1.60 0.36
N PRO A 12 16.53 0.50 1.01
CA PRO A 12 17.02 -0.69 0.33
C PRO A 12 15.95 -1.29 -0.58
N LEU A 13 16.38 -1.88 -1.69
CA LEU A 13 15.51 -2.72 -2.52
C LEU A 13 15.53 -4.12 -1.91
N PRO A 14 14.43 -4.61 -1.36
CA PRO A 14 14.40 -5.90 -0.69
C PRO A 14 14.52 -7.05 -1.69
N PRO A 15 15.15 -8.17 -1.29
CA PRO A 15 15.38 -9.31 -2.18
C PRO A 15 14.14 -10.21 -2.36
N TRP A 16 13.08 -9.97 -1.59
CA TRP A 16 11.90 -10.84 -1.62
C TRP A 16 10.98 -10.52 -2.79
N GLU A 17 10.64 -11.57 -3.52
CA GLU A 17 9.61 -11.51 -4.55
C GLU A 17 8.35 -12.22 -4.07
N PRO A 18 7.15 -11.71 -4.38
CA PRO A 18 5.92 -12.37 -4.02
C PRO A 18 5.74 -13.66 -4.83
N LEU A 19 5.07 -14.66 -4.26
CA LEU A 19 4.65 -15.83 -5.01
C LEU A 19 3.91 -15.41 -6.29
N LYS A 20 4.36 -15.88 -7.44
CA LYS A 20 3.87 -15.53 -8.80
C LYS A 20 4.23 -14.12 -9.26
N GLY A 21 5.23 -13.49 -8.64
CA GLY A 21 5.75 -12.18 -9.04
C GLY A 21 4.91 -10.99 -8.58
N PHE A 22 5.39 -9.80 -8.96
CA PHE A 22 4.70 -8.56 -8.65
C PHE A 22 3.49 -8.35 -9.56
N THR A 23 2.37 -7.97 -8.97
CA THR A 23 1.10 -7.63 -9.64
C THR A 23 0.69 -6.18 -9.40
N LEU A 24 1.44 -5.47 -8.57
CA LEU A 24 1.41 -4.03 -8.34
C LEU A 24 2.84 -3.51 -8.44
N ASP A 25 3.00 -2.19 -8.65
CA ASP A 25 4.33 -1.57 -8.69
C ASP A 25 5.16 -1.94 -7.46
N ARG A 26 6.41 -2.32 -7.70
CA ARG A 26 7.39 -2.57 -6.63
C ARG A 26 7.50 -1.38 -5.69
N ALA A 27 7.50 -0.15 -6.25
CA ALA A 27 7.54 1.06 -5.44
C ALA A 27 6.42 1.11 -4.39
N LEU A 28 5.18 0.78 -4.78
CA LEU A 28 4.04 0.75 -3.86
C LEU A 28 4.20 -0.36 -2.81
N VAL A 29 4.54 -1.57 -3.25
CA VAL A 29 4.72 -2.72 -2.34
C VAL A 29 5.83 -2.44 -1.33
N TYR A 30 6.98 -1.91 -1.78
CA TYR A 30 8.11 -1.57 -0.89
C TYR A 30 7.76 -0.45 0.08
N ALA A 31 6.96 0.54 -0.34
CA ALA A 31 6.51 1.62 0.53
C ALA A 31 5.70 1.09 1.74
N PHE A 32 4.79 0.16 1.48
CA PHE A 32 4.02 -0.49 2.54
C PHE A 32 4.89 -1.40 3.39
N MET A 33 5.73 -2.26 2.80
CA MET A 33 6.65 -3.14 3.56
C MET A 33 7.56 -2.35 4.49
N ARG A 34 8.10 -1.23 4.00
CA ARG A 34 8.95 -0.35 4.81
C ARG A 34 8.19 0.22 6.00
N GLN A 35 6.98 0.74 5.78
CA GLN A 35 6.17 1.33 6.85
C GLN A 35 5.70 0.29 7.86
N GLU A 36 5.34 -0.90 7.41
CA GLU A 36 4.74 -1.95 8.23
C GLU A 36 5.77 -2.71 9.09
N SER A 37 6.90 -3.05 8.53
CA SER A 37 7.85 -3.96 9.18
C SER A 37 9.30 -3.49 9.14
N ALA A 38 9.60 -2.39 8.46
CA ALA A 38 10.98 -2.04 8.10
C ALA A 38 11.72 -3.25 7.47
N PHE A 39 11.02 -4.00 6.61
CA PHE A 39 11.51 -5.21 5.94
C PHE A 39 11.88 -6.38 6.88
N LYS A 40 11.32 -6.46 8.07
CA LYS A 40 11.54 -7.58 9.00
C LYS A 40 10.49 -8.67 8.76
N PRO A 41 10.85 -9.84 8.17
CA PRO A 41 9.88 -10.88 7.83
C PRO A 41 9.19 -11.49 9.05
N ASN A 42 9.86 -11.53 10.19
CA ASN A 42 9.32 -12.07 11.44
C ASN A 42 8.63 -11.02 12.33
N ALA A 43 8.34 -9.82 11.77
CA ALA A 43 7.65 -8.77 12.51
C ALA A 43 6.25 -9.26 12.94
N LYS A 44 5.90 -8.96 14.20
CA LYS A 44 4.59 -9.25 14.77
C LYS A 44 4.16 -8.08 15.65
N SER A 45 2.99 -7.51 15.38
CA SER A 45 2.42 -6.47 16.21
C SER A 45 1.78 -7.02 17.48
N VAL A 46 1.48 -6.13 18.43
CA VAL A 46 0.73 -6.46 19.64
C VAL A 46 -0.65 -7.03 19.30
N ASP A 47 -1.31 -6.49 18.29
CA ASP A 47 -2.62 -6.94 17.83
C ASP A 47 -2.57 -8.22 16.98
N GLY A 48 -1.37 -8.72 16.71
CA GLY A 48 -1.16 -10.00 16.03
C GLY A 48 -1.05 -9.92 14.51
N ALA A 49 -0.85 -8.74 13.93
CA ALA A 49 -0.43 -8.61 12.53
C ALA A 49 0.94 -9.26 12.31
N ARG A 50 1.20 -9.82 11.12
CA ARG A 50 2.39 -10.65 10.87
C ARG A 50 3.04 -10.36 9.53
N GLY A 51 4.38 -10.50 9.54
CA GLY A 51 5.21 -10.53 8.34
C GLY A 51 5.48 -9.16 7.75
N LEU A 52 6.05 -9.15 6.54
CA LEU A 52 6.54 -7.95 5.86
C LEU A 52 5.49 -6.86 5.68
N MET A 53 4.26 -7.25 5.38
CA MET A 53 3.13 -6.33 5.15
C MET A 53 2.13 -6.31 6.32
N GLN A 54 2.52 -6.79 7.51
CA GLN A 54 1.74 -6.78 8.74
C GLN A 54 0.26 -7.14 8.55
N LEU A 55 0.02 -8.29 7.92
CA LEU A 55 -1.34 -8.74 7.66
C LEU A 55 -1.96 -9.33 8.93
N MET A 56 -3.15 -8.84 9.28
CA MET A 56 -3.97 -9.46 10.30
C MET A 56 -4.43 -10.85 9.82
N PRO A 57 -4.41 -11.91 10.66
CA PRO A 57 -4.85 -13.25 10.28
C PRO A 57 -6.26 -13.30 9.69
N ARG A 58 -7.17 -12.43 10.15
CA ARG A 58 -8.54 -12.33 9.60
C ARG A 58 -8.53 -11.77 8.19
N THR A 59 -7.76 -10.72 7.94
CA THR A 59 -7.59 -10.10 6.61
C THR A 59 -6.94 -11.08 5.65
N ALA A 60 -5.85 -11.75 6.07
CA ALA A 60 -5.17 -12.76 5.28
C ALA A 60 -6.10 -13.93 4.89
N SER A 61 -6.90 -14.41 5.86
CA SER A 61 -7.91 -15.43 5.63
C SER A 61 -8.97 -15.03 4.60
N PHE A 62 -9.45 -13.79 4.66
CA PHE A 62 -10.42 -13.26 3.73
C PHE A 62 -9.85 -13.15 2.31
N ILE A 63 -8.70 -12.49 2.17
CA ILE A 63 -8.04 -12.26 0.88
C ILE A 63 -7.49 -13.55 0.26
N GLY A 64 -6.94 -14.45 1.09
CA GLY A 64 -6.41 -15.76 0.68
C GLY A 64 -7.47 -16.80 0.44
N ARG A 65 -8.72 -16.56 0.85
CA ARG A 65 -9.83 -17.54 0.86
C ARG A 65 -9.44 -18.84 1.59
N ASP A 66 -8.59 -18.72 2.64
CA ASP A 66 -8.15 -19.85 3.48
C ASP A 66 -8.45 -19.56 4.95
N ARG A 67 -9.44 -20.27 5.50
CA ARG A 67 -9.83 -20.13 6.91
C ARG A 67 -8.73 -20.57 7.89
N GLY A 68 -7.82 -21.46 7.48
CA GLY A 68 -6.69 -21.90 8.28
C GLY A 68 -5.75 -20.78 8.69
N LEU A 69 -5.67 -19.69 7.91
CA LEU A 69 -4.84 -18.53 8.22
C LEU A 69 -5.30 -17.75 9.48
N ARG A 70 -6.52 -17.96 9.96
CA ARG A 70 -6.96 -17.43 11.28
C ARG A 70 -6.43 -18.25 12.46
N GLY A 71 -6.03 -19.50 12.22
CA GLY A 71 -5.66 -20.48 13.22
C GLY A 71 -4.30 -21.14 12.97
N HIS A 72 -4.32 -22.44 12.68
CA HIS A 72 -3.13 -23.27 12.61
C HIS A 72 -2.14 -22.91 11.50
N LYS A 73 -2.59 -22.28 10.40
CA LYS A 73 -1.72 -21.80 9.31
C LYS A 73 -1.24 -20.35 9.49
N ARG A 74 -1.62 -19.64 10.55
CA ARG A 74 -1.30 -18.21 10.72
C ARG A 74 0.19 -17.89 10.66
N ASN A 75 1.06 -18.83 11.01
CA ASN A 75 2.51 -18.64 10.98
C ASN A 75 3.08 -18.66 9.55
N GLN A 76 2.32 -19.11 8.54
CA GLN A 76 2.70 -18.96 7.14
C GLN A 76 2.80 -17.48 6.72
N LEU A 77 2.17 -16.58 7.48
CA LEU A 77 2.30 -15.13 7.27
C LEU A 77 3.70 -14.58 7.56
N PHE A 78 4.60 -15.37 8.14
CA PHE A 78 6.01 -15.02 8.27
C PHE A 78 6.86 -15.42 7.05
N SER A 79 6.32 -16.23 6.10
CA SER A 79 6.97 -16.46 4.81
C SER A 79 6.91 -15.17 3.98
N PRO A 80 8.06 -14.59 3.60
CA PRO A 80 8.12 -13.33 2.87
C PRO A 80 7.30 -13.35 1.58
N GLU A 81 7.52 -14.36 0.73
CA GLU A 81 6.91 -14.48 -0.59
C GLU A 81 5.39 -14.62 -0.50
N PHE A 82 4.92 -15.43 0.47
CA PHE A 82 3.50 -15.64 0.72
C PHE A 82 2.84 -14.38 1.30
N ASN A 83 3.51 -13.72 2.26
CA ASN A 83 3.01 -12.50 2.88
C ASN A 83 2.86 -11.36 1.88
N VAL A 84 3.89 -11.13 1.04
CA VAL A 84 3.85 -10.09 0.02
C VAL A 84 2.81 -10.39 -1.05
N ALA A 85 2.66 -11.66 -1.45
CA ALA A 85 1.62 -12.07 -2.40
C ALA A 85 0.20 -11.77 -1.88
N LEU A 86 -0.07 -12.05 -0.59
CA LEU A 86 -1.35 -11.70 0.03
C LEU A 86 -1.51 -10.20 0.23
N GLY A 87 -0.44 -9.48 0.59
CA GLY A 87 -0.44 -8.04 0.75
C GLY A 87 -0.80 -7.31 -0.54
N GLN A 88 -0.25 -7.73 -1.69
CA GLN A 88 -0.63 -7.20 -3.00
C GLN A 88 -2.11 -7.43 -3.31
N LYS A 89 -2.63 -8.63 -3.02
CA LYS A 89 -4.06 -8.93 -3.20
C LYS A 89 -4.92 -8.03 -2.32
N TYR A 90 -4.48 -7.75 -1.08
CA TYR A 90 -5.20 -6.85 -0.19
C TYR A 90 -5.19 -5.41 -0.70
N LEU A 91 -4.03 -4.90 -1.13
CA LEU A 91 -3.95 -3.57 -1.74
C LEU A 91 -4.87 -3.45 -2.96
N ARG A 92 -4.89 -4.45 -3.84
CA ARG A 92 -5.79 -4.48 -4.99
C ARG A 92 -7.25 -4.46 -4.57
N HIS A 93 -7.63 -5.30 -3.61
CA HIS A 93 -8.98 -5.30 -3.05
C HIS A 93 -9.39 -3.92 -2.50
N LEU A 94 -8.46 -3.22 -1.83
CA LEU A 94 -8.74 -1.86 -1.35
C LEU A 94 -8.90 -0.86 -2.50
N MET A 95 -8.11 -0.97 -3.57
CA MET A 95 -8.24 -0.13 -4.77
C MET A 95 -9.59 -0.28 -5.46
N GLU A 96 -10.17 -1.49 -5.42
CA GLU A 96 -11.46 -1.86 -6.00
C GLU A 96 -12.63 -1.59 -5.04
N THR A 97 -12.34 -1.17 -3.81
CA THR A 97 -13.39 -0.84 -2.83
C THR A 97 -14.06 0.48 -3.20
N ASP A 98 -15.39 0.48 -3.17
CA ASP A 98 -16.23 1.64 -3.46
C ASP A 98 -15.80 2.90 -2.69
N GLY A 99 -15.66 4.01 -3.41
CA GLY A 99 -15.20 5.29 -2.89
C GLY A 99 -13.69 5.41 -2.64
N VAL A 100 -12.90 4.33 -2.84
CA VAL A 100 -11.42 4.39 -2.79
C VAL A 100 -10.84 4.78 -4.14
N ASP A 101 -11.34 4.19 -5.24
CA ASP A 101 -11.10 4.60 -6.63
C ASP A 101 -9.61 4.76 -6.97
N ARG A 102 -8.78 3.81 -6.55
CA ARG A 102 -7.32 3.84 -6.73
C ARG A 102 -6.62 5.07 -6.10
N ASN A 103 -7.29 5.80 -5.23
CA ASN A 103 -6.73 6.96 -4.54
C ASN A 103 -5.73 6.54 -3.46
N LEU A 104 -4.49 6.97 -3.57
CA LEU A 104 -3.38 6.55 -2.67
C LEU A 104 -3.62 6.93 -1.21
N VAL A 105 -4.19 8.09 -0.94
CA VAL A 105 -4.53 8.53 0.44
C VAL A 105 -5.57 7.60 1.03
N LYS A 106 -6.64 7.31 0.27
CA LYS A 106 -7.73 6.44 0.73
C LYS A 106 -7.28 4.99 0.85
N ILE A 107 -6.41 4.50 -0.05
CA ILE A 107 -5.80 3.16 0.04
C ILE A 107 -5.01 3.03 1.35
N ALA A 108 -4.12 3.99 1.64
CA ALA A 108 -3.32 3.97 2.86
C ALA A 108 -4.18 4.11 4.12
N ALA A 109 -5.21 4.97 4.09
CA ALA A 109 -6.17 5.12 5.18
C ALA A 109 -6.96 3.82 5.44
N ALA A 110 -7.41 3.14 4.37
CA ALA A 110 -8.13 1.87 4.47
C ALA A 110 -7.23 0.73 4.94
N TYR A 111 -5.97 0.73 4.54
CA TYR A 111 -5.01 -0.31 4.92
C TYR A 111 -4.75 -0.28 6.43
N ASN A 112 -4.42 0.89 6.98
CA ASN A 112 -4.13 1.05 8.41
C ASN A 112 -5.40 1.08 9.27
N GLY A 113 -6.36 1.92 8.92
CA GLY A 113 -7.58 2.13 9.73
C GLY A 113 -8.71 1.15 9.45
N GLY A 114 -8.59 0.37 8.38
CA GLY A 114 -9.64 -0.52 7.88
C GLY A 114 -10.68 0.18 7.01
N PRO A 115 -11.24 -0.52 6.00
CA PRO A 115 -12.20 0.07 5.03
C PRO A 115 -13.51 0.55 5.70
N GLY A 116 -13.91 -0.07 6.80
CA GLY A 116 -15.08 0.35 7.56
C GLY A 116 -14.91 1.73 8.23
N ASN A 117 -13.73 2.00 8.79
CA ASN A 117 -13.42 3.32 9.36
C ASN A 117 -13.24 4.37 8.26
N LEU A 118 -12.55 4.04 7.16
CA LEU A 118 -12.44 4.94 6.02
C LEU A 118 -13.82 5.40 5.54
N ARG A 119 -14.77 4.47 5.36
CA ARG A 119 -16.15 4.80 4.96
C ARG A 119 -16.84 5.76 5.92
N LYS A 120 -16.64 5.59 7.25
CA LYS A 120 -17.16 6.52 8.27
C LYS A 120 -16.51 7.89 8.15
N TRP A 121 -15.20 7.96 7.94
CA TRP A 121 -14.44 9.20 7.81
C TRP A 121 -14.87 9.98 6.57
N MET A 122 -14.94 9.33 5.40
CA MET A 122 -15.39 9.97 4.15
C MET A 122 -16.79 10.61 4.26
N ARG A 123 -17.69 10.03 5.09
CA ARG A 123 -19.02 10.61 5.31
C ARG A 123 -19.04 11.80 6.26
N LYS A 124 -18.08 11.87 7.18
CA LYS A 124 -18.05 12.89 8.24
C LYS A 124 -17.13 14.07 7.95
N ILE A 125 -16.03 13.83 7.26
CA ILE A 125 -15.03 14.84 6.98
C ILE A 125 -15.50 15.71 5.81
N LYS A 126 -15.49 17.03 6.03
CA LYS A 126 -15.76 18.05 5.02
C LYS A 126 -14.42 18.54 4.47
N ASP A 127 -13.82 17.77 3.58
CA ASP A 127 -12.49 18.01 3.03
C ASP A 127 -12.45 19.06 1.91
N LYS A 128 -13.60 19.54 1.44
CA LYS A 128 -13.68 20.48 0.33
C LYS A 128 -12.91 20.04 -0.92
N ASN A 129 -12.84 18.73 -1.14
CA ASN A 129 -12.05 18.10 -2.19
C ASN A 129 -10.54 18.32 -2.09
N ASP A 130 -10.01 18.62 -0.89
CA ASP A 130 -8.58 18.80 -0.61
C ASP A 130 -8.03 17.57 0.11
N PRO A 131 -7.07 16.83 -0.50
CA PRO A 131 -6.49 15.64 0.08
C PRO A 131 -5.70 15.90 1.37
N LEU A 132 -5.05 17.06 1.50
CA LEU A 132 -4.29 17.41 2.70
C LEU A 132 -5.24 17.73 3.87
N LEU A 133 -6.31 18.49 3.59
CA LEU A 133 -7.34 18.75 4.59
C LEU A 133 -8.01 17.44 5.05
N PHE A 134 -8.26 16.50 4.13
CA PHE A 134 -8.79 15.19 4.49
C PHE A 134 -7.84 14.45 5.44
N ILE A 135 -6.53 14.36 5.10
CA ILE A 135 -5.53 13.69 5.94
C ILE A 135 -5.50 14.28 7.34
N GLU A 136 -5.40 15.61 7.45
CA GLU A 136 -5.29 16.28 8.76
C GLU A 136 -6.60 16.24 9.57
N SER A 137 -7.74 16.08 8.92
CA SER A 137 -9.05 15.92 9.57
C SER A 137 -9.35 14.50 10.04
N LEU A 138 -8.54 13.52 9.71
CA LEU A 138 -8.71 12.15 10.21
C LEU A 138 -8.56 12.11 11.74
N PRO A 139 -9.47 11.44 12.48
CA PRO A 139 -9.42 11.40 13.94
C PRO A 139 -8.26 10.55 14.49
N SER A 140 -7.71 9.64 13.69
CA SER A 140 -6.59 8.76 14.06
C SER A 140 -5.25 9.39 13.70
N LEU A 141 -4.48 9.81 14.72
CA LEU A 141 -3.11 10.28 14.53
C LEU A 141 -2.21 9.21 13.90
N GLU A 142 -2.40 7.95 14.29
CA GLU A 142 -1.69 6.82 13.71
C GLU A 142 -1.94 6.74 12.20
N THR A 143 -3.20 6.80 11.76
CA THR A 143 -3.55 6.72 10.35
C THR A 143 -3.03 7.93 9.57
N ARG A 144 -3.10 9.15 10.12
CA ARG A 144 -2.49 10.34 9.50
C ARG A 144 -1.00 10.14 9.26
N THR A 145 -0.29 9.68 10.29
CA THR A 145 1.15 9.42 10.21
C THR A 145 1.47 8.31 9.23
N PHE A 146 0.67 7.25 9.22
CA PHE A 146 0.81 6.13 8.29
C PHE A 146 0.70 6.59 6.83
N ILE A 147 -0.34 7.36 6.50
CA ILE A 147 -0.55 7.90 5.14
C ILE A 147 0.68 8.71 4.69
N ARG A 148 1.11 9.67 5.49
CA ARG A 148 2.25 10.53 5.14
C ARG A 148 3.52 9.73 4.89
N ARG A 149 3.79 8.72 5.73
CA ARG A 149 4.98 7.87 5.60
C ARG A 149 4.89 6.94 4.38
N VAL A 150 3.74 6.34 4.12
CA VAL A 150 3.56 5.47 2.95
C VAL A 150 3.70 6.26 1.66
N LEU A 151 3.08 7.44 1.55
CA LEU A 151 3.21 8.29 0.36
C LEU A 151 4.66 8.75 0.15
N GLY A 152 5.32 9.24 1.19
CA GLY A 152 6.73 9.63 1.11
C GLY A 152 7.63 8.47 0.69
N ASN A 153 7.46 7.28 1.31
CA ASN A 153 8.17 6.08 0.91
C ASN A 153 7.90 5.71 -0.55
N PHE A 154 6.65 5.80 -1.00
CA PHE A 154 6.26 5.47 -2.36
C PHE A 154 6.96 6.36 -3.40
N TRP A 155 7.01 7.66 -3.17
CA TRP A 155 7.68 8.60 -4.08
C TRP A 155 9.20 8.38 -4.10
N ILE A 156 9.83 8.14 -2.94
CA ILE A 156 11.25 7.83 -2.87
C ILE A 156 11.55 6.51 -3.58
N TYR A 157 10.72 5.46 -3.42
CA TYR A 157 10.93 4.22 -4.17
C TYR A 157 10.71 4.37 -5.66
N ARG A 158 9.80 5.24 -6.11
CA ARG A 158 9.66 5.57 -7.53
C ARG A 158 10.93 6.19 -8.08
N ASP A 159 11.47 7.19 -7.39
CA ASP A 159 12.72 7.83 -7.76
C ASP A 159 13.87 6.80 -7.82
N ARG A 160 14.00 5.97 -6.80
CA ARG A 160 14.99 4.88 -6.76
C ARG A 160 14.87 3.85 -7.89
N LEU A 161 13.69 3.68 -8.45
CA LEU A 161 13.41 2.79 -9.59
C LEU A 161 13.39 3.54 -10.93
N GLY A 162 13.82 4.81 -10.95
CA GLY A 162 13.84 5.64 -12.15
C GLY A 162 12.44 5.93 -12.73
N GLN A 163 11.42 5.98 -11.89
CA GLN A 163 10.03 6.20 -12.28
C GLN A 163 9.59 7.63 -11.94
N PRO A 164 8.73 8.26 -12.76
CA PRO A 164 8.14 9.56 -12.44
C PRO A 164 7.18 9.46 -11.25
N THR A 165 6.90 10.60 -10.61
CA THR A 165 6.06 10.73 -9.41
C THR A 165 4.79 11.55 -9.64
N PRO A 166 3.92 11.22 -10.62
CA PRO A 166 2.75 12.04 -10.96
C PRO A 166 1.77 12.23 -9.80
N SER A 167 1.73 11.30 -8.85
CA SER A 167 0.89 11.43 -7.66
C SER A 167 1.46 12.42 -6.63
N LEU A 168 2.77 12.69 -6.63
CA LEU A 168 3.37 13.78 -5.86
C LEU A 168 2.99 15.13 -6.48
N ASP A 169 3.09 15.24 -7.80
CA ASP A 169 2.70 16.46 -8.52
C ASP A 169 1.22 16.78 -8.32
N ALA A 170 0.36 15.74 -8.37
CA ALA A 170 -1.07 15.88 -8.12
C ALA A 170 -1.36 16.43 -6.72
N ILE A 171 -0.79 15.84 -5.66
CA ILE A 171 -1.06 16.30 -4.29
C ILE A 171 -0.47 17.69 -4.02
N ALA A 172 0.66 18.03 -4.64
CA ALA A 172 1.25 19.37 -4.57
C ALA A 172 0.35 20.43 -5.25
N ALA A 173 -0.41 20.02 -6.28
CA ALA A 173 -1.41 20.85 -6.95
C ALA A 173 -2.80 20.82 -6.26
N GLY A 174 -2.93 20.27 -5.06
CA GLY A 174 -4.20 20.15 -4.33
C GLY A 174 -5.15 19.11 -4.91
N GLN A 175 -4.66 18.21 -5.76
CA GLN A 175 -5.46 17.16 -6.40
C GLN A 175 -5.28 15.81 -5.69
N TRP A 176 -6.29 14.95 -5.75
CA TRP A 176 -6.23 13.61 -5.18
C TRP A 176 -5.20 12.73 -5.92
N PRO A 177 -4.22 12.15 -5.20
CA PRO A 177 -3.18 11.35 -5.83
C PRO A 177 -3.70 9.96 -6.21
N ALA A 178 -3.87 9.71 -7.50
CA ALA A 178 -4.26 8.41 -8.01
C ALA A 178 -3.05 7.47 -8.17
N TYR A 179 -3.28 6.18 -7.90
CA TYR A 179 -2.31 5.13 -8.21
C TYR A 179 -2.33 4.82 -9.71
N THR A 180 -1.16 4.84 -10.31
CA THR A 180 -0.91 4.40 -11.69
C THR A 180 0.23 3.39 -11.68
N GLY A 181 0.05 2.22 -12.29
CA GLY A 181 1.10 1.22 -12.44
C GLY A 181 2.14 1.67 -13.47
N LEU A 182 3.43 1.72 -13.08
CA LEU A 182 4.53 2.16 -13.96
C LEU A 182 5.56 1.07 -14.24
N ASP A 183 5.61 -0.01 -13.47
CA ASP A 183 6.46 -1.16 -13.80
C ASP A 183 6.04 -1.75 -15.15
N ALA A 184 7.01 -2.10 -16.00
CA ALA A 184 6.76 -2.52 -17.39
C ALA A 184 5.79 -3.72 -17.49
N ASN A 185 5.91 -4.68 -16.58
CA ASN A 185 5.02 -5.85 -16.52
C ASN A 185 3.58 -5.47 -16.11
N ILE A 186 3.44 -4.48 -15.25
CA ILE A 186 2.13 -3.98 -14.78
C ILE A 186 1.42 -3.21 -15.89
N LYS A 187 2.16 -2.33 -16.61
CA LYS A 187 1.61 -1.60 -17.76
C LYS A 187 1.05 -2.54 -18.83
N LYS A 188 1.78 -3.62 -19.16
CA LYS A 188 1.30 -4.61 -20.13
C LYS A 188 0.00 -5.28 -19.70
N ALA A 189 -0.10 -5.67 -18.43
CA ALA A 189 -1.30 -6.30 -17.88
C ALA A 189 -2.51 -5.35 -17.88
N GLU A 190 -2.33 -4.08 -17.49
CA GLU A 190 -3.40 -3.08 -17.50
C GLU A 190 -3.90 -2.76 -18.91
N ILE A 191 -3.00 -2.72 -19.91
CA ILE A 191 -3.37 -2.51 -21.32
C ILE A 191 -4.19 -3.71 -21.84
N LEU A 192 -3.79 -4.94 -21.50
CA LEU A 192 -4.52 -6.14 -21.91
C LEU A 192 -5.94 -6.18 -21.33
N ILE A 193 -6.10 -5.83 -20.05
CA ILE A 193 -7.42 -5.78 -19.39
C ILE A 193 -8.32 -4.74 -20.06
N LYS A 194 -7.84 -3.51 -20.29
CA LYS A 194 -8.60 -2.47 -20.98
C LYS A 194 -9.04 -2.86 -22.39
N ASN A 195 -8.18 -3.58 -23.11
CA ASN A 195 -8.50 -4.06 -24.46
C ASN A 195 -9.54 -5.18 -24.48
N VAL A 196 -9.70 -5.92 -23.37
CA VAL A 196 -10.75 -6.95 -23.24
C VAL A 196 -12.09 -6.31 -22.83
N GLU A 197 -12.08 -5.30 -21.96
CA GLU A 197 -13.29 -4.59 -21.52
C GLU A 197 -13.93 -3.72 -22.61
N ASN A 198 -13.14 -3.31 -23.62
CA ASN A 198 -13.59 -2.50 -24.75
C ASN A 198 -14.01 -3.34 -26.00
N ARG A 199 -14.11 -4.66 -25.87
CA ARG A 199 -14.63 -5.58 -26.89
C ARG A 199 -15.98 -6.16 -26.50
#